data_5cab902cd92aa1ee03a88eafd040c9de
#
_entry.id   5cab902cd92aa1ee03a88eafd040c9de
#
_cell.length_a   1.000
_cell.length_b   1.000
_cell.length_c   1.000
_cell.angle_alpha   90.00
_cell.angle_beta   90.00
_cell.angle_gamma   90.00
#
_symmetry.space_group_name_H-M   'P 1'
#
loop_
_entity.id
_entity.type
_entity.pdbx_description
1 polymer ?
#
loop_
_entity_poly.entity_id
_entity_poly.type
_entity_poly.pdbx_seq_one_letter_code
_entity_poly.pdbx_strand_id
1 'polypeptide(L)'
;QWGNTESFREYKTMFSSHSKQIQEKEIESFYSMARNIFEKLAMYENSPAESSEVQAIVHEWQQYISEHFYECNKQILSNLGVLYITDERFTTFINRFSSGNLAAFFNEAIQIFCRGSE
;
A
#
# COMPACT_ATOMS: atom_id res chain seq x y z
N GLN A 1 19.07 -10.46 2.66
CA GLN A 1 19.01 -9.93 2.22
C GLN A 1 18.06 -8.96 1.92
N TRP A 2 16.92 -9.26 1.95
CA TRP A 2 15.98 -8.44 1.74
C TRP A 2 15.93 -7.52 2.81
N GLY A 3 16.03 -7.71 3.92
CA GLY A 3 15.96 -7.01 5.00
C GLY A 3 15.35 -5.71 4.81
N ASN A 4 15.09 -5.01 5.83
CA ASN A 4 14.43 -3.77 5.77
C ASN A 4 15.22 -2.74 5.02
N THR A 5 16.53 -2.85 5.03
CA THR A 5 17.36 -1.92 4.35
C THR A 5 17.15 -1.97 2.86
N GLU A 6 17.02 -3.19 2.36
CA GLU A 6 16.81 -3.36 0.95
C GLU A 6 15.45 -2.85 0.54
N SER A 7 14.42 -3.11 1.32
CA SER A 7 13.10 -2.62 1.02
C SER A 7 13.06 -1.12 1.04
N PHE A 8 13.70 -0.53 2.03
CA PHE A 8 13.72 0.91 2.16
C PHE A 8 14.42 1.53 0.97
N ARG A 9 15.49 0.91 0.51
CA ARG A 9 16.21 1.38 -0.61
C ARG A 9 15.39 1.31 -1.87
N GLU A 10 14.59 0.26 -2.00
CA GLU A 10 13.72 0.13 -3.15
C GLU A 10 12.64 1.18 -3.16
N TYR A 11 12.04 1.46 -2.01
CA TYR A 11 11.08 2.52 -1.91
C TYR A 11 11.73 3.82 -2.32
N LYS A 12 12.91 4.06 -1.82
CA LYS A 12 13.61 5.29 -2.09
C LYS A 12 13.85 5.46 -3.57
N THR A 13 14.30 4.40 -4.23
CA THR A 13 14.56 4.45 -5.64
C THR A 13 13.29 4.67 -6.43
N MET A 14 12.25 3.96 -6.05
CA MET A 14 10.99 4.02 -6.74
C MET A 14 10.40 5.43 -6.71
N PHE A 15 10.44 6.05 -5.54
CA PHE A 15 9.84 7.36 -5.41
C PHE A 15 10.75 8.47 -5.90
N SER A 16 12.03 8.30 -5.79
CA SER A 16 12.93 9.35 -6.23
C SER A 16 13.01 9.45 -7.74
N SER A 17 12.48 8.44 -8.45
CA SER A 17 12.45 8.55 -9.89
C SER A 17 11.51 9.66 -10.32
N HIS A 18 10.58 10.04 -9.45
CA HIS A 18 9.67 11.11 -9.77
C HIS A 18 10.17 12.45 -9.27
N SER A 19 11.08 12.44 -8.33
CA SER A 19 11.62 13.67 -7.82
C SER A 19 12.97 13.36 -7.24
N LYS A 20 13.97 14.00 -7.78
CA LYS A 20 15.27 13.76 -7.27
C LYS A 20 15.46 14.38 -5.94
N GLN A 21 14.49 15.18 -5.52
CA GLN A 21 14.60 15.90 -4.28
C GLN A 21 13.87 15.28 -3.12
N ILE A 22 13.42 14.04 -3.25
CA ILE A 22 12.73 13.42 -2.14
C ILE A 22 13.67 13.32 -0.96
N GLN A 23 13.27 13.90 0.16
CA GLN A 23 14.07 13.89 1.36
C GLN A 23 13.85 12.61 2.12
N GLU A 24 14.85 12.20 2.87
CA GLU A 24 14.67 11.04 3.70
C GLU A 24 13.54 11.21 4.66
N LYS A 25 13.31 12.43 5.10
CA LYS A 25 12.21 12.72 5.95
C LYS A 25 10.88 12.40 5.31
N GLU A 26 10.74 12.65 4.02
CA GLU A 26 9.51 12.34 3.32
C GLU A 26 9.32 10.85 3.16
N ILE A 27 10.40 10.13 2.99
CA ILE A 27 10.32 8.69 2.89
C ILE A 27 9.93 8.11 4.24
N GLU A 28 10.43 8.67 5.31
CA GLU A 28 10.03 8.24 6.64
C GLU A 28 8.57 8.52 6.90
N SER A 29 8.08 9.65 6.41
CA SER A 29 6.67 9.97 6.56
C SER A 29 5.81 8.98 5.81
N PHE A 30 6.24 8.62 4.61
CA PHE A 30 5.51 7.65 3.83
C PHE A 30 5.49 6.30 4.56
N TYR A 31 6.62 5.91 5.09
CA TYR A 31 6.72 4.65 5.78
C TYR A 31 5.79 4.62 7.02
N SER A 32 5.74 5.73 7.75
CA SER A 32 4.84 5.85 8.88
C SER A 32 3.39 5.78 8.47
N MET A 33 3.06 6.43 7.37
CA MET A 33 1.71 6.40 6.88
C MET A 33 1.31 5.01 6.42
N ALA A 34 2.22 4.34 5.72
CA ALA A 34 1.96 2.98 5.27
C ALA A 34 1.69 2.06 6.45
N ARG A 35 2.50 2.20 7.49
CA ARG A 35 2.33 1.40 8.67
C ARG A 35 0.98 1.66 9.32
N ASN A 36 0.63 2.93 9.42
CA ASN A 36 -0.64 3.30 10.00
C ASN A 36 -1.81 2.71 9.21
N ILE A 37 -1.73 2.77 7.90
CA ILE A 37 -2.77 2.22 7.03
C ILE A 37 -2.89 0.71 7.23
N PHE A 38 -1.76 0.02 7.26
CA PHE A 38 -1.82 -1.43 7.36
C PHE A 38 -2.21 -1.89 8.76
N GLU A 39 -1.90 -1.11 9.78
CA GLU A 39 -2.37 -1.43 11.12
C GLU A 39 -3.89 -1.29 11.19
N LYS A 40 -4.43 -0.27 10.57
CA LYS A 40 -5.87 -0.10 10.52
C LYS A 40 -6.50 -1.23 9.73
N LEU A 41 -5.92 -1.56 8.61
CA LEU A 41 -6.44 -2.62 7.77
C LEU A 41 -6.48 -3.94 8.51
N ALA A 42 -5.46 -4.21 9.30
CA ALA A 42 -5.39 -5.45 10.05
C ALA A 42 -6.54 -5.56 11.04
N MET A 43 -7.01 -4.42 11.55
CA MET A 43 -8.13 -4.45 12.48
C MET A 43 -9.41 -4.92 11.81
N TYR A 44 -9.50 -4.78 10.50
CA TYR A 44 -10.69 -5.18 9.77
C TYR A 44 -10.46 -6.43 8.92
N GLU A 45 -9.39 -7.15 9.23
CA GLU A 45 -9.01 -8.29 8.40
C GLU A 45 -10.11 -9.36 8.36
N ASN A 46 -10.91 -9.46 9.40
CA ASN A 46 -11.99 -10.41 9.43
C ASN A 46 -13.30 -9.88 8.91
N SER A 47 -13.30 -8.64 8.45
CA SER A 47 -14.48 -8.04 7.84
C SER A 47 -14.44 -8.31 6.34
N PRO A 48 -15.61 -8.17 5.69
CA PRO A 48 -15.59 -8.34 4.23
C PRO A 48 -14.75 -7.27 3.58
N ALA A 49 -14.04 -7.65 2.54
CA ALA A 49 -13.18 -6.70 1.83
C ALA A 49 -13.99 -5.58 1.21
N GLU A 50 -15.26 -5.81 0.94
CA GLU A 50 -16.10 -4.78 0.35
C GLU A 50 -16.77 -3.89 1.39
N SER A 51 -16.52 -4.10 2.67
CA SER A 51 -17.16 -3.29 3.70
C SER A 51 -16.73 -1.84 3.55
N SER A 52 -17.57 -0.93 4.00
CA SER A 52 -17.28 0.49 3.85
C SER A 52 -16.03 0.89 4.61
N GLU A 53 -15.76 0.25 5.75
CA GLU A 53 -14.55 0.56 6.51
C GLU A 53 -13.31 0.19 5.73
N VAL A 54 -13.32 -0.97 5.13
CA VAL A 54 -12.16 -1.42 4.37
C VAL A 54 -12.00 -0.58 3.11
N GLN A 55 -13.10 -0.29 2.45
CA GLN A 55 -13.04 0.51 1.22
C GLN A 55 -12.55 1.92 1.51
N ALA A 56 -12.90 2.46 2.68
CA ALA A 56 -12.40 3.77 3.06
C ALA A 56 -10.88 3.74 3.24
N ILE A 57 -10.35 2.65 3.77
CA ILE A 57 -8.91 2.53 3.94
C ILE A 57 -8.21 2.47 2.58
N VAL A 58 -8.80 1.76 1.63
CA VAL A 58 -8.24 1.71 0.28
C VAL A 58 -8.24 3.09 -0.34
N HIS A 59 -9.32 3.83 -0.16
CA HIS A 59 -9.42 5.18 -0.71
C HIS A 59 -8.38 6.09 -0.07
N GLU A 60 -8.17 5.95 1.21
CA GLU A 60 -7.18 6.75 1.91
C GLU A 60 -5.79 6.46 1.35
N TRP A 61 -5.49 5.21 1.07
CA TRP A 61 -4.21 4.82 0.49
C TRP A 61 -4.05 5.45 -0.89
N GLN A 62 -5.09 5.36 -1.72
CA GLN A 62 -5.05 5.94 -3.04
C GLN A 62 -4.81 7.45 -2.99
N GLN A 63 -5.51 8.12 -2.09
CA GLN A 63 -5.37 9.55 -1.96
C GLN A 63 -3.97 9.94 -1.52
N TYR A 64 -3.42 9.18 -0.60
CA TYR A 64 -2.10 9.49 -0.11
C TYR A 64 -1.06 9.39 -1.23
N ILE A 65 -1.14 8.34 -2.02
CA ILE A 65 -0.21 8.18 -3.13
C ILE A 65 -0.41 9.28 -4.16
N SER A 66 -1.66 9.61 -4.44
CA SER A 66 -1.96 10.63 -5.44
C SER A 66 -1.44 11.99 -5.03
N GLU A 67 -1.48 12.28 -3.74
CA GLU A 67 -1.08 13.59 -3.27
C GLU A 67 0.41 13.74 -3.12
N HIS A 68 1.11 12.66 -2.86
CA HIS A 68 2.51 12.77 -2.50
C HIS A 68 3.48 12.24 -3.54
N PHE A 69 3.03 11.42 -4.45
CA PHE A 69 3.95 10.80 -5.40
C PHE A 69 3.57 10.97 -6.86
N TYR A 70 2.44 10.44 -7.25
CA TYR A 70 2.00 10.53 -8.64
C TYR A 70 0.52 10.21 -8.67
N GLU A 71 -0.13 10.66 -9.70
CA GLU A 71 -1.55 10.43 -9.80
C GLU A 71 -1.84 8.94 -9.84
N CYS A 72 -2.58 8.46 -8.86
CA CYS A 72 -2.86 7.05 -8.73
C CYS A 72 -4.31 6.80 -9.11
N ASN A 73 -4.54 6.59 -10.41
CA ASN A 73 -5.90 6.29 -10.85
C ASN A 73 -6.20 4.83 -10.55
N LYS A 74 -7.40 4.38 -10.87
CA LYS A 74 -7.80 3.03 -10.53
C LYS A 74 -6.99 1.96 -11.23
N GLN A 75 -6.57 2.22 -12.45
CA GLN A 75 -5.74 1.27 -13.15
C GLN A 75 -4.41 1.08 -12.44
N ILE A 76 -3.81 2.19 -12.06
CA ILE A 76 -2.53 2.13 -11.35
C ILE A 76 -2.71 1.47 -9.99
N LEU A 77 -3.80 1.81 -9.30
CA LEU A 77 -4.05 1.23 -7.99
C LEU A 77 -4.25 -0.28 -8.10
N SER A 78 -4.98 -0.71 -9.11
CA SER A 78 -5.20 -2.13 -9.34
C SER A 78 -3.87 -2.85 -9.56
N ASN A 79 -2.99 -2.25 -10.34
CA ASN A 79 -1.67 -2.84 -10.57
C ASN A 79 -0.85 -2.90 -9.31
N LEU A 80 -0.97 -1.88 -8.46
CA LEU A 80 -0.27 -1.91 -7.19
C LEU A 80 -0.76 -3.05 -6.31
N GLY A 81 -2.07 -3.29 -6.32
CA GLY A 81 -2.60 -4.40 -5.55
C GLY A 81 -1.99 -5.72 -5.96
N VAL A 82 -1.85 -5.93 -7.25
CA VAL A 82 -1.24 -7.15 -7.76
C VAL A 82 0.24 -7.20 -7.36
N LEU A 83 0.91 -6.07 -7.43
CA LEU A 83 2.31 -6.01 -7.04
C LEU A 83 2.48 -6.42 -5.57
N TYR A 84 1.54 -6.03 -4.72
CA TYR A 84 1.66 -6.32 -3.30
C TYR A 84 1.58 -7.80 -2.98
N ILE A 85 1.01 -8.60 -3.87
CA ILE A 85 0.95 -10.04 -3.64
C ILE A 85 1.93 -10.82 -4.50
N THR A 86 2.57 -10.18 -5.47
CA THR A 86 3.51 -10.88 -6.32
C THR A 86 4.96 -10.51 -6.03
N ASP A 87 5.19 -9.34 -5.45
CA ASP A 87 6.54 -8.95 -5.07
C ASP A 87 6.74 -9.29 -3.62
N GLU A 88 7.61 -10.24 -3.37
CA GLU A 88 7.81 -10.77 -2.04
C GLU A 88 8.17 -9.72 -1.01
N ARG A 89 8.84 -8.67 -1.44
CA ARG A 89 9.20 -7.59 -0.53
C ARG A 89 7.98 -6.89 0.04
N PHE A 90 7.04 -6.60 -0.84
CA PHE A 90 5.81 -5.95 -0.39
C PHE A 90 4.96 -6.90 0.43
N THR A 91 4.87 -8.14 -0.01
CA THR A 91 4.07 -9.13 0.70
C THR A 91 4.57 -9.29 2.11
N THR A 92 5.88 -9.42 2.27
CA THR A 92 6.46 -9.61 3.58
C THR A 92 6.24 -8.39 4.47
N PHE A 93 6.42 -7.21 3.89
CA PHE A 93 6.23 -6.00 4.65
C PHE A 93 4.79 -5.86 5.15
N ILE A 94 3.84 -6.09 4.26
CA ILE A 94 2.44 -5.92 4.62
C ILE A 94 2.00 -6.99 5.62
N ASN A 95 2.44 -8.21 5.40
CA ASN A 95 1.98 -9.31 6.24
C ASN A 95 2.53 -9.26 7.66
N ARG A 96 3.53 -8.41 7.90
CA ARG A 96 4.05 -8.31 9.26
C ARG A 96 3.05 -7.68 10.22
N PHE A 97 2.03 -7.02 9.69
CA PHE A 97 1.05 -6.34 10.54
C PHE A 97 -0.12 -7.24 10.94
N SER A 98 -0.08 -8.48 10.54
CA SER A 98 -1.18 -9.39 10.81
C SER A 98 -0.62 -10.80 10.93
N SER A 99 -1.39 -11.69 11.53
CA SER A 99 -0.97 -13.09 11.57
C SER A 99 -1.46 -13.83 10.33
N GLY A 100 -2.26 -13.19 9.50
CA GLY A 100 -2.76 -13.83 8.29
C GLY A 100 -2.09 -13.25 7.06
N ASN A 101 -2.76 -13.38 5.94
CA ASN A 101 -2.24 -12.87 4.69
C ASN A 101 -2.88 -11.52 4.39
N LEU A 102 -2.38 -10.50 5.05
CA LEU A 102 -2.95 -9.17 4.92
C LEU A 102 -2.76 -8.61 3.52
N ALA A 103 -1.66 -8.96 2.87
CA ALA A 103 -1.42 -8.48 1.51
C ALA A 103 -2.49 -8.98 0.56
N ALA A 104 -2.90 -10.24 0.69
CA ALA A 104 -3.95 -10.77 -0.15
C ALA A 104 -5.28 -10.08 0.13
N PHE A 105 -5.55 -9.82 1.40
CA PHE A 105 -6.77 -9.13 1.79
C PHE A 105 -6.78 -7.72 1.19
N PHE A 106 -5.66 -7.03 1.28
CA PHE A 106 -5.55 -5.68 0.73
C PHE A 106 -5.73 -5.69 -0.78
N ASN A 107 -5.11 -6.65 -1.47
CA ASN A 107 -5.29 -6.73 -2.91
C ASN A 107 -6.76 -6.97 -3.26
N GLU A 108 -7.41 -7.86 -2.53
CA GLU A 108 -8.81 -8.13 -2.80
C GLU A 108 -9.63 -6.85 -2.63
N ALA A 109 -9.38 -6.11 -1.56
CA ALA A 109 -10.09 -4.87 -1.31
C ALA A 109 -9.82 -3.83 -2.40
N ILE A 110 -8.59 -3.77 -2.86
CA ILE A 110 -8.22 -2.85 -3.92
C ILE A 110 -8.95 -3.19 -5.21
N GLN A 111 -9.00 -4.49 -5.55
CA GLN A 111 -9.67 -4.87 -6.79
C GLN A 111 -11.16 -4.57 -6.73
N ILE A 112 -11.76 -4.76 -5.56
CA ILE A 112 -13.17 -4.42 -5.39
C ILE A 112 -13.36 -2.92 -5.54
N PHE A 113 -12.49 -2.14 -4.92
CA PHE A 113 -12.56 -0.69 -4.99
C PHE A 113 -12.49 -0.23 -6.44
N CYS A 114 -11.58 -0.81 -7.20
CA CYS A 114 -11.38 -0.39 -8.58
C CYS A 114 -12.54 -0.80 -9.48
N ARG A 115 -13.15 -1.95 -9.19
CA ARG A 115 -14.28 -2.39 -10.00
C ARG A 115 -15.55 -1.66 -9.64
N GLY A 116 -15.73 -1.37 -8.38
CA GLY A 116 -16.98 -0.90 -7.87
C GLY A 116 -17.27 0.53 -8.19
N SER A 117 -16.36 1.24 -8.70
CA SER A 117 -16.61 2.58 -8.97
C SER A 117 -16.89 2.89 -10.36
N GLU A 118 -17.33 1.97 -11.11
CA GLU A 118 -17.65 2.26 -12.38
C GLU A 118 -18.82 2.87 -12.52
#